data_66e15316fa992098800278b9b4b58086
#
_entry.id   66e15316fa992098800278b9b4b58086
#
_cell.length_a   1.000
_cell.length_b   1.000
_cell.length_c   1.000
_cell.angle_alpha   90.00
_cell.angle_beta   90.00
_cell.angle_gamma   90.00
#
_symmetry.space_group_name_H-M   'P 1'
#
loop_
_entity.id
_entity.type
_entity.pdbx_description
1 polymer ?
#
loop_
_entity_poly.entity_id
_entity_poly.type
_entity_poly.pdbx_seq_one_letter_code
_entity_poly.pdbx_strand_id
1 'polypeptide(L)'
;KARNSDVSDKIIALLTEREDPCPEAEIWTHVRQDLDDVNGLQKLLQGLIQANKIQWVNTDNSKLRGYMVVRQVLKTQSLYVDYSLLPEAPDFLRN
;
A
#
# COMPACT_ATOMS: atom_id res chain seq x y z
N LYS A 1 0.33 8.70 21.00
CA LYS A 1 0.30 8.14 19.67
C LYS A 1 1.68 8.14 19.05
N ALA A 2 1.91 7.19 18.15
CA ALA A 2 3.17 7.16 17.42
C ALA A 2 3.24 8.30 16.42
N ARG A 3 4.44 8.76 16.14
CA ARG A 3 4.65 9.76 15.11
C ARG A 3 4.42 9.14 13.73
N ASN A 4 4.09 10.01 12.76
CA ASN A 4 3.85 9.52 11.40
C ASN A 4 5.03 8.73 10.84
N SER A 5 6.25 9.17 11.13
CA SER A 5 7.43 8.44 10.66
C SER A 5 7.51 7.04 11.26
N ASP A 6 7.11 6.89 12.52
CA ASP A 6 7.13 5.59 13.16
C ASP A 6 6.09 4.65 12.53
N VAL A 7 4.92 5.20 12.21
CA VAL A 7 3.88 4.41 11.57
C VAL A 7 4.30 4.04 10.15
N SER A 8 4.89 4.98 9.43
CA SER A 8 5.41 4.69 8.09
C SER A 8 6.45 3.57 8.11
N ASP A 9 7.35 3.59 9.10
CA ASP A 9 8.34 2.54 9.22
C ASP A 9 7.70 1.19 9.51
N LYS A 10 6.65 1.17 10.33
CA LYS A 10 5.91 -0.06 10.57
C LYS A 10 5.28 -0.61 9.28
N ILE A 11 4.70 0.27 8.49
CA ILE A 11 4.08 -0.14 7.23
C ILE A 11 5.13 -0.72 6.30
N ILE A 12 6.26 -0.05 6.16
CA ILE A 12 7.32 -0.52 5.28
C ILE A 12 7.86 -1.87 5.76
N ALA A 13 8.03 -2.02 7.07
CA ALA A 13 8.50 -3.30 7.61
C ALA A 13 7.52 -4.42 7.33
N LEU A 14 6.23 -4.15 7.51
CA LEU A 14 5.20 -5.15 7.22
C LEU A 14 5.23 -5.56 5.74
N LEU A 15 5.30 -4.59 4.84
CA LEU A 15 5.31 -4.88 3.42
C LEU A 15 6.60 -5.57 2.98
N THR A 16 7.71 -5.24 3.63
CA THR A 16 8.98 -5.87 3.30
C THR A 16 8.99 -7.35 3.64
N GLU A 17 8.31 -7.72 4.71
CA GLU A 17 8.25 -9.13 5.12
C GLU A 17 7.31 -9.95 4.27
N ARG A 18 6.41 -9.32 3.54
CA ARG A 18 5.44 -10.04 2.74
C ARG A 18 5.95 -10.18 1.32
N GLU A 19 5.71 -11.33 0.73
CA GLU A 19 6.02 -11.56 -0.67
C GLU A 19 4.86 -11.15 -1.57
N ASP A 20 3.64 -11.12 -1.03
CA ASP A 20 2.45 -10.77 -1.78
C ASP A 20 2.00 -9.36 -1.45
N PRO A 21 1.26 -8.70 -2.34
CA PRO A 21 0.69 -7.40 -2.02
C PRO A 21 -0.19 -7.46 -0.78
N CYS A 22 -0.14 -6.41 0.02
CA CYS A 22 -0.88 -6.33 1.27
C CYS A 22 -2.06 -5.38 1.11
N PRO A 23 -3.30 -5.86 1.28
CA PRO A 23 -4.47 -4.99 1.17
C PRO A 23 -4.46 -3.90 2.23
N GLU A 24 -5.10 -2.79 1.91
CA GLU A 24 -5.18 -1.68 2.86
C GLU A 24 -5.82 -2.12 4.18
N ALA A 25 -6.82 -3.00 4.12
CA ALA A 25 -7.49 -3.46 5.33
C ALA A 25 -6.53 -4.16 6.29
N GLU A 26 -5.60 -4.95 5.76
CA GLU A 26 -4.61 -5.60 6.60
C GLU A 26 -3.63 -4.60 7.19
N ILE A 27 -3.22 -3.61 6.40
CA ILE A 27 -2.34 -2.56 6.90
C ILE A 27 -3.05 -1.81 8.02
N TRP A 28 -4.32 -1.48 7.82
CA TRP A 28 -5.09 -0.78 8.84
C TRP A 28 -5.15 -1.59 10.13
N THR A 29 -5.44 -2.88 10.05
CA THR A 29 -5.49 -3.74 11.22
C THR A 29 -4.17 -3.72 11.98
N HIS A 30 -3.06 -3.60 11.25
CA HIS A 30 -1.74 -3.64 11.85
C HIS A 30 -1.36 -2.32 12.54
N VAL A 31 -1.85 -1.19 12.04
CA VAL A 31 -1.42 0.12 12.54
C VAL A 31 -2.55 0.94 13.17
N ARG A 32 -3.75 0.40 13.26
CA ARG A 32 -4.90 1.18 13.70
C ARG A 32 -4.75 1.76 15.10
N GLN A 33 -3.94 1.13 15.93
CA GLN A 33 -3.72 1.62 17.29
C GLN A 33 -2.89 2.89 17.32
N ASP A 34 -2.17 3.15 16.25
CA ASP A 34 -1.27 4.29 16.17
C ASP A 34 -1.89 5.48 15.42
N LEU A 35 -3.07 5.30 14.87
CA LEU A 35 -3.73 6.32 14.06
C LEU A 35 -5.13 6.61 14.59
N ASP A 36 -5.63 7.81 14.30
CA ASP A 36 -6.95 8.21 14.74
C ASP A 36 -8.05 7.57 13.89
N ASP A 37 -7.82 7.50 12.58
CA ASP A 37 -8.82 6.96 11.68
C ASP A 37 -8.14 6.49 10.39
N VAL A 38 -8.94 5.91 9.51
CA VAL A 38 -8.41 5.38 8.26
C VAL A 38 -7.94 6.48 7.32
N ASN A 39 -8.46 7.68 7.46
CA ASN A 39 -7.98 8.80 6.64
C ASN A 39 -6.51 9.10 6.91
N GLY A 40 -6.08 8.96 8.16
CA GLY A 40 -4.67 9.10 8.50
C GLY A 40 -3.82 8.07 7.80
N LEU A 41 -4.29 6.83 7.76
CA LEU A 41 -3.58 5.78 7.03
C LEU A 41 -3.50 6.10 5.55
N GLN A 42 -4.59 6.55 4.95
CA GLN A 42 -4.59 6.85 3.52
C GLN A 42 -3.61 7.97 3.17
N LYS A 43 -3.50 8.97 4.04
CA LYS A 43 -2.53 10.05 3.82
C LYS A 43 -1.10 9.52 3.88
N LEU A 44 -0.83 8.60 4.80
CA LEU A 44 0.51 8.02 4.91
C LEU A 44 0.83 7.17 3.68
N LEU A 45 -0.13 6.36 3.24
CA LEU A 45 0.07 5.53 2.06
C LEU A 45 0.31 6.40 0.83
N GLN A 46 -0.48 7.47 0.68
CA GLN A 46 -0.29 8.39 -0.43
C GLN A 46 1.10 9.02 -0.40
N GLY A 47 1.55 9.43 0.77
CA GLY A 47 2.87 10.01 0.91
C GLY A 47 3.98 9.03 0.57
N LEU A 48 3.82 7.78 0.99
CA LEU A 48 4.82 6.74 0.69
C LEU A 48 4.85 6.43 -0.80
N ILE A 49 3.72 6.45 -1.47
CA ILE A 49 3.68 6.25 -2.91
C ILE A 49 4.34 7.42 -3.63
N GLN A 50 4.05 8.65 -3.20
CA GLN A 50 4.67 9.83 -3.80
C GLN A 50 6.17 9.85 -3.58
N ALA A 51 6.62 9.32 -2.46
CA ALA A 51 8.05 9.21 -2.17
C ALA A 51 8.70 8.01 -2.87
N ASN A 52 7.91 7.25 -3.62
CA ASN A 52 8.37 6.08 -4.37
C ASN A 52 8.91 4.98 -3.47
N LYS A 53 8.37 4.87 -2.27
CA LYS A 53 8.78 3.82 -1.32
C LYS A 53 7.90 2.59 -1.39
N ILE A 54 6.64 2.77 -1.74
CA ILE A 54 5.70 1.65 -1.93
C ILE A 54 4.94 1.87 -3.23
N GLN A 55 4.26 0.83 -3.67
CA GLN A 55 3.43 0.88 -4.87
C GLN A 55 2.17 0.08 -4.62
N TRP A 56 1.10 0.43 -5.35
CA TRP A 56 -0.12 -0.35 -5.32
C TRP A 56 -0.10 -1.29 -6.52
N VAL A 57 -0.40 -2.56 -6.28
CA VAL A 57 -0.31 -3.61 -7.28
C VAL A 57 -1.67 -4.27 -7.47
N ASN A 58 -2.06 -4.46 -8.72
CA ASN A 58 -3.25 -5.21 -9.06
C ASN A 58 -2.89 -6.21 -10.14
N THR A 59 -3.18 -7.48 -9.88
CA THR A 59 -2.98 -8.53 -10.86
C THR A 59 -4.32 -9.17 -11.20
N ASP A 60 -4.31 -10.07 -12.16
CA ASP A 60 -5.53 -10.81 -12.51
C ASP A 60 -6.03 -11.67 -11.36
N ASN A 61 -5.16 -12.00 -10.42
CA ASN A 61 -5.55 -12.76 -9.24
C ASN A 61 -5.93 -11.77 -8.14
N SER A 62 -7.22 -11.76 -7.77
CA SER A 62 -7.72 -10.81 -6.77
C SER A 62 -7.02 -10.93 -5.43
N LYS A 63 -6.37 -12.05 -5.15
CA LYS A 63 -5.63 -12.21 -3.90
C LYS A 63 -4.29 -11.47 -3.92
N LEU A 64 -3.87 -11.02 -5.09
CA LEU A 64 -2.60 -10.33 -5.25
C LEU A 64 -2.81 -8.84 -5.50
N ARG A 65 -3.74 -8.24 -4.78
CA ARG A 65 -3.98 -6.80 -4.84
C ARG A 65 -3.55 -6.14 -3.54
N GLY A 66 -2.94 -4.98 -3.65
CA GLY A 66 -2.58 -4.22 -2.47
C GLY A 66 -1.28 -3.47 -2.64
N TYR A 67 -0.62 -3.22 -1.52
CA TYR A 67 0.59 -2.42 -1.50
C TYR A 67 1.82 -3.29 -1.33
N MET A 68 2.91 -2.91 -1.98
CA MET A 68 4.21 -3.56 -1.85
C MET A 68 5.29 -2.51 -1.79
N VAL A 69 6.44 -2.87 -1.21
CA VAL A 69 7.60 -1.98 -1.31
C VAL A 69 8.10 -1.98 -2.76
N VAL A 70 8.58 -0.85 -3.21
CA VAL A 70 8.91 -0.66 -4.62
C VAL A 70 9.98 -1.61 -5.12
N ARG A 71 10.95 -1.91 -4.29
CA ARG A 71 12.06 -2.78 -4.73
C ARG A 71 11.67 -4.24 -4.91
N GLN A 72 10.46 -4.62 -4.52
CA GLN A 72 9.97 -5.98 -4.72
C GLN A 72 9.17 -6.01 -6.02
N VAL A 73 9.44 -7.01 -6.83
CA VAL A 73 8.77 -7.14 -8.12
C VAL A 73 8.07 -8.49 -8.17
N LEU A 74 6.80 -8.48 -8.57
CA LEU A 74 6.07 -9.72 -8.78
C LEU A 74 6.59 -10.39 -10.05
N LYS A 75 6.91 -11.66 -9.94
CA LYS A 75 7.54 -12.37 -11.04
C LYS A 75 6.62 -12.64 -12.22
N THR A 76 5.33 -12.69 -11.96
CA THR A 76 4.39 -13.24 -12.92
C THR A 76 3.42 -12.25 -13.50
N GLN A 77 3.61 -10.97 -13.28
CA GLN A 77 2.55 -10.05 -13.69
C GLN A 77 3.10 -8.93 -14.54
N SER A 78 2.18 -8.27 -15.23
CA SER A 78 2.52 -7.09 -16.00
C SER A 78 3.00 -5.99 -15.08
N LEU A 79 3.99 -5.26 -15.53
CA LEU A 79 4.60 -4.25 -14.70
C LEU A 79 3.94 -2.89 -14.81
N TYR A 80 3.19 -2.67 -15.86
CA TYR A 80 2.56 -1.38 -16.06
C TYR A 80 1.08 -1.43 -15.67
N VAL A 81 0.67 -0.51 -14.82
CA VAL A 81 -0.71 -0.42 -14.38
C VAL A 81 -1.20 1.01 -14.53
N ASP A 82 -2.32 1.18 -15.22
CA ASP A 82 -2.97 2.48 -15.30
C ASP A 82 -4.03 2.54 -14.21
N TYR A 83 -3.68 3.17 -13.11
CA TYR A 83 -4.56 3.20 -11.94
C TYR A 83 -5.89 3.88 -12.21
N SER A 84 -5.94 4.79 -13.18
CA SER A 84 -7.18 5.50 -13.46
C SER A 84 -8.25 4.59 -14.04
N LEU A 85 -7.85 3.43 -14.57
CA LEU A 85 -8.76 2.48 -15.17
C LEU A 85 -9.18 1.36 -14.24
N LEU A 86 -8.66 1.32 -13.01
CA LEU A 86 -8.90 0.23 -12.08
C LEU A 86 -9.91 0.64 -11.02
N PRO A 87 -11.12 0.05 -11.03
CA PRO A 87 -12.14 0.45 -10.05
C PRO A 87 -11.76 0.13 -8.60
N GLU A 88 -10.87 -0.84 -8.38
CA GLU A 88 -10.46 -1.20 -7.02
C GLU A 88 -9.32 -0.35 -6.50
N ALA A 89 -8.69 0.45 -7.34
CA ALA A 89 -7.58 1.27 -6.88
C ALA A 89 -8.07 2.35 -5.93
N PRO A 90 -7.26 2.72 -4.93
CA PRO A 90 -7.62 3.83 -4.05
C PRO A 90 -7.85 5.12 -4.83
N ASP A 91 -8.77 5.95 -4.33
CA ASP A 91 -9.17 7.16 -5.04
C ASP A 91 -7.98 8.07 -5.36
N PHE A 92 -7.01 8.17 -4.45
CA PHE A 92 -5.87 9.05 -4.69
C PHE A 92 -4.95 8.55 -5.81
N LEU A 93 -5.15 7.32 -6.28
CA LEU A 93 -4.39 6.79 -7.41
C LEU A 93 -5.18 6.85 -8.72
N ARG A 94 -6.47 7.07 -8.62
CA ARG A 94 -7.34 7.02 -9.79
C ARG A 94 -7.58 8.37 -10.46
N ASN A 95 -7.24 9.40 -9.84
CA ASN A 95 -7.53 10.67 -10.28
C ASN A 95 -7.58 10.97 -11.78
#